data_5af36c3188f5dd6940824979c6e1cf3d
#
_entry.id   5af36c3188f5dd6940824979c6e1cf3d
#
_cell.length_a   1.000
_cell.length_b   1.000
_cell.length_c   1.000
_cell.angle_alpha   90.00
_cell.angle_beta   90.00
_cell.angle_gamma   90.00
#
_symmetry.space_group_name_H-M   'P 1'
#
loop_
_entity.id
_entity.type
_entity.pdbx_description
1 polymer ?
#
loop_
_entity_poly.entity_id
_entity_poly.type
_entity_poly.pdbx_seq_one_letter_code
_entity_poly.pdbx_strand_id
1 'polypeptide(L)'
;GLVVADAARFGGGMGNMLRCLADSSLLDSVKPRSARMLSCFPTSECQTSGRARYLEAGRYWLQWAGAPTEVYRYSNGFNDYMDDYVSRGIWVNWLNQGSVNVPNAQGLGIPIDLALGFHSDAGCKKDTIVGTLGIYTTQLTNEDTKLIFPNGQSRYASRDLTDLVAMSIVNDMRKLYNPNWSFRGLWNKSYAESRRPEVPTMLLELLSHQNFTDMQFGLDPRFQFTVCRSIYKGILRFLSVQNGTPYIVQPLPISHFSAQLAGDSVLLNWR
;
A
#
# COMPACT_ATOMS: atom_id res chain seq x y z
N GLY A 1 1.94 19.23 -1.02
CA GLY A 1 1.40 18.05 -1.69
C GLY A 1 2.52 17.07 -1.94
N LEU A 2 2.43 15.87 -1.38
CA LEU A 2 3.39 14.81 -1.61
C LEU A 2 3.21 14.31 -3.05
N VAL A 3 4.19 14.55 -3.89
CA VAL A 3 4.31 13.86 -5.18
C VAL A 3 5.07 12.57 -4.88
N VAL A 4 4.37 11.46 -4.80
CA VAL A 4 5.01 10.14 -4.89
C VAL A 4 5.39 9.98 -6.35
N ALA A 5 6.64 10.30 -6.70
CA ALA A 5 7.19 9.89 -7.97
C ALA A 5 7.39 8.37 -7.91
N ASP A 6 6.62 7.65 -8.69
CA ASP A 6 6.96 6.30 -9.06
C ASP A 6 8.33 6.34 -9.74
N ALA A 7 9.25 5.51 -9.30
CA ALA A 7 10.69 5.57 -9.50
C ALA A 7 11.17 6.25 -10.80
N ALA A 8 11.76 7.43 -10.71
CA ALA A 8 12.53 8.01 -11.80
C ALA A 8 13.86 7.23 -11.94
N ARG A 9 14.06 6.60 -13.09
CA ARG A 9 15.29 5.84 -13.38
C ARG A 9 16.39 6.77 -13.82
N PHE A 10 17.42 6.92 -12.98
CA PHE A 10 18.68 7.55 -13.37
C PHE A 10 19.79 6.48 -13.39
N GLY A 11 20.28 6.15 -14.58
CA GLY A 11 21.41 5.23 -14.75
C GLY A 11 21.05 3.75 -14.92
N GLY A 12 22.07 2.92 -15.09
CA GLY A 12 21.94 1.47 -15.21
C GLY A 12 21.52 0.83 -13.90
N GLY A 13 20.55 -0.07 -13.96
CA GLY A 13 20.14 -0.85 -12.80
C GLY A 13 21.28 -1.76 -12.29
N MET A 14 21.08 -2.36 -11.11
CA MET A 14 22.07 -3.24 -10.47
C MET A 14 22.23 -4.61 -11.19
N GLY A 15 21.60 -4.80 -12.35
CA GLY A 15 21.64 -6.03 -13.13
C GLY A 15 20.82 -7.17 -12.54
N ASN A 16 20.72 -8.24 -13.30
CA ASN A 16 20.07 -9.47 -12.85
C ASN A 16 20.91 -10.17 -11.78
N MET A 17 20.28 -10.51 -10.67
CA MET A 17 20.89 -11.36 -9.66
C MET A 17 20.25 -12.74 -9.69
N LEU A 18 21.09 -13.77 -9.64
CA LEU A 18 20.63 -15.14 -9.45
C LEU A 18 19.91 -15.25 -8.12
N ARG A 19 18.70 -15.81 -8.13
CA ARG A 19 17.96 -16.15 -6.92
C ARG A 19 18.27 -17.59 -6.51
N CYS A 20 19.49 -17.80 -6.07
CA CYS A 20 19.89 -19.06 -5.46
C CYS A 20 19.91 -18.90 -3.95
N LEU A 21 19.34 -19.87 -3.23
CA LEU A 21 19.68 -20.06 -1.84
C LEU A 21 21.13 -20.48 -1.79
N ALA A 22 21.98 -19.63 -1.27
CA ALA A 22 23.43 -19.78 -1.34
C ALA A 22 23.98 -20.98 -0.56
N ASP A 23 23.17 -21.60 0.34
CA ASP A 23 23.61 -22.78 1.10
C ASP A 23 22.42 -23.48 1.76
N SER A 24 22.27 -24.77 1.50
CA SER A 24 21.28 -25.62 2.17
C SER A 24 21.56 -25.81 3.67
N SER A 25 22.76 -25.54 4.13
CA SER A 25 23.15 -25.65 5.54
C SER A 25 22.55 -24.55 6.43
N LEU A 26 22.13 -23.42 5.85
CA LEU A 26 21.46 -22.34 6.57
C LEU A 26 19.94 -22.59 6.75
N LEU A 27 19.37 -23.56 6.06
CA LEU A 27 17.96 -23.92 6.15
C LEU A 27 17.60 -24.65 7.46
N ASP A 28 18.55 -25.29 8.11
CA ASP A 28 18.32 -26.04 9.36
C ASP A 28 18.17 -25.15 10.60
N SER A 29 18.62 -23.90 10.54
CA SER A 29 18.57 -22.96 11.66
C SER A 29 17.32 -22.06 11.69
N VAL A 30 16.58 -21.98 10.60
CA VAL A 30 15.35 -21.16 10.50
C VAL A 30 14.18 -22.08 10.15
N LYS A 31 13.37 -22.45 11.13
CA LYS A 31 12.10 -23.16 10.89
C LYS A 31 11.19 -22.24 10.07
N PRO A 32 11.01 -22.46 8.75
CA PRO A 32 10.17 -21.60 7.94
C PRO A 32 8.70 -21.95 8.18
N ARG A 33 7.93 -20.97 8.63
CA ARG A 33 6.45 -21.07 8.60
C ARG A 33 5.90 -21.18 7.18
N SER A 34 6.72 -21.13 6.16
CA SER A 34 6.33 -21.17 4.74
C SER A 34 7.12 -22.19 3.92
N ALA A 35 7.33 -23.38 4.44
CA ALA A 35 7.90 -24.50 3.65
C ALA A 35 7.13 -24.80 2.35
N ARG A 36 5.91 -24.28 2.19
CA ARG A 36 5.12 -24.41 0.95
C ARG A 36 5.64 -23.57 -0.21
N MET A 37 6.37 -22.49 0.04
CA MET A 37 6.93 -21.63 -1.04
C MET A 37 8.26 -22.14 -1.60
N LEU A 38 8.98 -22.95 -0.83
CA LEU A 38 10.28 -23.51 -1.25
C LEU A 38 10.17 -24.73 -2.17
N SER A 39 8.99 -25.39 -2.23
CA SER A 39 8.79 -26.60 -3.03
C SER A 39 8.51 -26.35 -4.53
N CYS A 40 8.41 -25.08 -4.96
CA CYS A 40 8.08 -24.75 -6.34
C CYS A 40 9.28 -24.54 -7.26
N PHE A 41 10.52 -24.59 -6.74
CA PHE A 41 11.71 -24.39 -7.55
C PHE A 41 12.60 -25.64 -7.52
N PRO A 42 12.87 -26.25 -8.69
CA PRO A 42 13.86 -27.32 -8.77
C PRO A 42 15.23 -26.77 -8.36
N THR A 43 15.92 -27.49 -7.50
CA THR A 43 17.20 -27.12 -6.89
C THR A 43 18.40 -27.09 -7.85
N SER A 44 18.19 -27.31 -9.15
CA SER A 44 19.30 -27.51 -10.09
C SER A 44 19.66 -26.32 -10.97
N GLU A 45 18.79 -25.31 -11.10
CA GLU A 45 19.11 -24.12 -11.93
C GLU A 45 18.59 -22.85 -11.29
N CYS A 46 19.50 -21.96 -10.93
CA CYS A 46 19.16 -20.62 -10.48
C CYS A 46 18.62 -19.78 -11.64
N GLN A 47 17.38 -19.37 -11.57
CA GLN A 47 16.77 -18.54 -12.59
C GLN A 47 16.89 -17.05 -12.26
N THR A 48 17.10 -16.23 -13.27
CA THR A 48 16.97 -14.78 -13.17
C THR A 48 15.59 -14.34 -13.68
N SER A 49 15.07 -13.24 -13.13
CA SER A 49 13.80 -12.65 -13.62
C SER A 49 13.96 -11.95 -14.98
N GLY A 50 15.17 -11.70 -15.45
CA GLY A 50 15.44 -10.86 -16.62
C GLY A 50 15.23 -9.36 -16.36
N ARG A 51 14.89 -8.96 -15.14
CA ARG A 51 14.65 -7.57 -14.76
C ARG A 51 15.78 -6.99 -13.90
N ALA A 52 15.92 -5.68 -13.92
CA ALA A 52 16.82 -5.00 -12.99
C ALA A 52 16.39 -5.26 -11.54
N ARG A 53 17.35 -5.47 -10.64
CA ARG A 53 17.07 -5.89 -9.26
C ARG A 53 16.17 -4.92 -8.51
N TYR A 54 16.29 -3.62 -8.71
CA TYR A 54 15.44 -2.61 -8.06
C TYR A 54 13.95 -2.69 -8.47
N LEU A 55 13.62 -3.38 -9.56
CA LEU A 55 12.24 -3.64 -10.00
C LEU A 55 11.64 -4.91 -9.35
N GLU A 56 12.43 -5.69 -8.63
CA GLU A 56 12.00 -6.99 -8.13
C GLU A 56 11.40 -6.90 -6.72
N ALA A 57 11.89 -5.97 -5.88
CA ALA A 57 11.42 -5.84 -4.50
C ALA A 57 11.72 -4.45 -3.94
N GLY A 58 10.92 -4.01 -2.99
CA GLY A 58 11.04 -2.70 -2.35
C GLY A 58 12.40 -2.47 -1.70
N ARG A 59 12.98 -3.48 -1.03
CA ARG A 59 14.31 -3.38 -0.43
C ARG A 59 15.40 -3.06 -1.45
N TYR A 60 15.34 -3.62 -2.65
CA TYR A 60 16.33 -3.38 -3.70
C TYR A 60 16.16 -2.01 -4.34
N TRP A 61 14.91 -1.55 -4.44
CA TRP A 61 14.63 -0.19 -4.85
C TRP A 61 15.20 0.82 -3.85
N LEU A 62 15.01 0.60 -2.54
CA LEU A 62 15.55 1.45 -1.49
C LEU A 62 17.09 1.49 -1.51
N GLN A 63 17.73 0.32 -1.71
CA GLN A 63 19.16 0.23 -1.90
C GLN A 63 19.64 1.04 -3.11
N TRP A 64 18.95 0.91 -4.24
CA TRP A 64 19.26 1.65 -5.46
C TRP A 64 19.01 3.15 -5.32
N ALA A 65 17.96 3.55 -4.59
CA ALA A 65 17.63 4.93 -4.30
C ALA A 65 18.59 5.60 -3.29
N GLY A 66 19.54 4.86 -2.72
CA GLY A 66 20.54 5.38 -1.79
C GLY A 66 20.05 5.50 -0.34
N ALA A 67 18.99 4.79 0.04
CA ALA A 67 18.59 4.72 1.43
C ALA A 67 19.69 4.09 2.31
N PRO A 68 19.80 4.47 3.59
CA PRO A 68 20.73 3.85 4.52
C PRO A 68 20.51 2.36 4.68
N THR A 69 21.56 1.60 4.97
CA THR A 69 21.53 0.14 5.09
C THR A 69 20.50 -0.34 6.11
N GLU A 70 20.34 0.35 7.21
CA GLU A 70 19.38 0.06 8.29
C GLU A 70 17.92 0.16 7.84
N VAL A 71 17.64 0.88 6.77
CA VAL A 71 16.29 1.01 6.21
C VAL A 71 15.89 -0.25 5.45
N TYR A 72 16.82 -0.88 4.72
CA TYR A 72 16.48 -1.99 3.80
C TYR A 72 17.11 -3.35 4.16
N ARG A 73 17.88 -3.45 5.26
CA ARG A 73 18.54 -4.70 5.70
C ARG A 73 18.20 -5.06 7.14
N TYR A 74 16.93 -5.13 7.47
CA TYR A 74 16.47 -5.40 8.82
C TYR A 74 17.03 -6.70 9.42
N SER A 75 17.15 -7.77 8.64
CA SER A 75 17.75 -9.04 9.05
C SER A 75 19.26 -9.13 8.77
N ASN A 76 19.92 -8.00 8.49
CA ASN A 76 21.32 -7.95 8.03
C ASN A 76 21.58 -8.76 6.74
N GLY A 77 20.57 -8.98 5.94
CA GLY A 77 20.64 -9.73 4.70
C GLY A 77 20.50 -11.24 4.83
N PHE A 78 20.24 -11.75 6.04
CA PHE A 78 20.02 -13.19 6.25
C PHE A 78 18.70 -13.69 5.66
N ASN A 79 17.68 -12.83 5.61
CA ASN A 79 16.36 -13.19 5.08
C ASN A 79 15.86 -12.10 4.15
N ASP A 80 16.00 -12.34 2.85
CA ASP A 80 15.64 -11.42 1.78
C ASP A 80 14.16 -11.02 1.80
N TYR A 81 13.29 -11.99 2.04
CA TYR A 81 11.86 -11.75 2.16
C TYR A 81 11.51 -10.89 3.38
N MET A 82 12.13 -11.17 4.54
CA MET A 82 11.93 -10.36 5.75
C MET A 82 12.44 -8.94 5.55
N ASP A 83 13.62 -8.79 4.97
CA ASP A 83 14.20 -7.48 4.66
C ASP A 83 13.27 -6.67 3.76
N ASP A 84 12.63 -7.31 2.75
CA ASP A 84 11.72 -6.63 1.85
C ASP A 84 10.46 -6.11 2.55
N TYR A 85 9.66 -6.99 3.17
CA TYR A 85 8.39 -6.55 3.73
C TYR A 85 8.52 -5.64 4.96
N VAL A 86 9.65 -5.77 5.71
CA VAL A 86 9.93 -4.92 6.87
C VAL A 86 10.41 -3.54 6.45
N SER A 87 11.22 -3.46 5.39
CA SER A 87 11.80 -2.21 4.90
C SER A 87 10.76 -1.15 4.55
N ARG A 88 9.59 -1.56 4.10
CA ARG A 88 8.51 -0.65 3.67
C ARG A 88 8.05 0.27 4.80
N GLY A 89 7.81 -0.29 5.99
CA GLY A 89 7.44 0.49 7.17
C GLY A 89 8.60 1.30 7.76
N ILE A 90 9.83 0.74 7.74
CA ILE A 90 11.02 1.46 8.20
C ILE A 90 11.31 2.66 7.28
N TRP A 91 11.09 2.52 5.98
CA TRP A 91 11.26 3.61 5.02
C TRP A 91 10.33 4.80 5.33
N VAL A 92 9.04 4.53 5.62
CA VAL A 92 8.10 5.59 6.02
C VAL A 92 8.63 6.34 7.24
N ASN A 93 9.14 5.61 8.24
CA ASN A 93 9.70 6.23 9.45
C ASN A 93 10.95 7.05 9.13
N TRP A 94 11.89 6.52 8.37
CA TRP A 94 13.09 7.24 7.97
C TRP A 94 12.80 8.54 7.21
N LEU A 95 11.78 8.55 6.34
CA LEU A 95 11.33 9.77 5.69
C LEU A 95 10.79 10.79 6.70
N ASN A 96 10.02 10.33 7.68
CA ASN A 96 9.23 11.17 8.59
C ASN A 96 9.99 11.61 9.85
N GLN A 97 10.92 10.80 10.32
CA GLN A 97 11.71 11.10 11.53
C GLN A 97 12.48 12.41 11.38
N GLY A 98 12.46 13.23 12.46
CA GLY A 98 12.96 14.61 12.47
C GLY A 98 11.95 15.64 11.98
N SER A 99 10.75 15.22 11.54
CA SER A 99 9.65 16.12 11.17
C SER A 99 8.81 16.51 12.39
N VAL A 100 7.82 17.39 12.16
CA VAL A 100 6.83 17.77 13.19
C VAL A 100 5.98 16.58 13.66
N ASN A 101 5.82 15.54 12.85
CA ASN A 101 5.03 14.36 13.18
C ASN A 101 5.84 13.34 14.02
N VAL A 102 7.16 13.28 13.84
CA VAL A 102 8.07 12.39 14.58
C VAL A 102 9.36 13.15 14.96
N PRO A 103 9.27 14.11 15.90
CA PRO A 103 10.36 15.10 16.13
C PRO A 103 11.61 14.50 16.83
N ASN A 104 11.46 13.41 17.57
CA ASN A 104 12.48 12.90 18.49
C ASN A 104 13.35 11.77 17.90
N ALA A 105 13.43 11.66 16.59
CA ALA A 105 14.21 10.63 15.91
C ALA A 105 14.94 11.21 14.70
N GLN A 106 16.04 10.61 14.30
CA GLN A 106 16.82 11.05 13.15
C GLN A 106 16.33 10.42 11.85
N GLY A 107 16.06 11.26 10.85
CA GLY A 107 15.62 10.86 9.50
C GLY A 107 15.69 12.04 8.54
N LEU A 108 14.88 12.04 7.50
CA LEU A 108 14.87 13.11 6.49
C LEU A 108 14.02 14.34 6.86
N GLY A 109 13.23 14.27 7.93
CA GLY A 109 12.39 15.38 8.37
C GLY A 109 11.23 15.72 7.43
N ILE A 110 10.82 14.78 6.56
CA ILE A 110 9.70 14.97 5.64
C ILE A 110 8.39 14.72 6.39
N PRO A 111 7.51 15.72 6.55
CA PRO A 111 6.27 15.53 7.29
C PRO A 111 5.31 14.63 6.52
N ILE A 112 5.08 13.42 7.05
CA ILE A 112 4.14 12.42 6.53
C ILE A 112 2.97 12.32 7.50
N ASP A 113 1.75 12.52 7.01
CA ASP A 113 0.53 12.50 7.83
C ASP A 113 -0.08 11.10 7.95
N LEU A 114 0.14 10.25 6.95
CA LEU A 114 -0.38 8.88 6.90
C LEU A 114 0.45 7.99 5.97
N ALA A 115 0.27 6.66 6.11
CA ALA A 115 0.83 5.67 5.19
C ALA A 115 -0.25 4.71 4.68
N LEU A 116 -0.07 4.24 3.44
CA LEU A 116 -0.94 3.28 2.79
C LEU A 116 -0.10 2.15 2.17
N GLY A 117 -0.28 0.92 2.67
CA GLY A 117 0.15 -0.29 1.98
C GLY A 117 -0.96 -0.75 1.03
N PHE A 118 -0.69 -0.81 -0.27
CA PHE A 118 -1.67 -1.24 -1.26
C PHE A 118 -1.28 -2.60 -1.84
N HIS A 119 -2.12 -3.60 -1.60
CA HIS A 119 -1.91 -4.99 -1.95
C HIS A 119 -3.08 -5.56 -2.76
N SER A 120 -2.79 -6.60 -3.52
CA SER A 120 -3.76 -7.58 -3.97
C SER A 120 -3.54 -8.89 -3.20
N ASP A 121 -4.61 -9.49 -2.72
CA ASP A 121 -4.57 -10.71 -1.92
C ASP A 121 -4.16 -11.94 -2.75
N ALA A 122 -3.67 -12.97 -2.09
CA ALA A 122 -3.43 -14.28 -2.63
C ALA A 122 -4.50 -15.23 -2.09
N GLY A 123 -5.51 -15.53 -2.87
CA GLY A 123 -6.55 -16.47 -2.48
C GLY A 123 -7.54 -16.70 -3.61
N CYS A 124 -7.75 -17.94 -3.96
CA CYS A 124 -8.69 -18.31 -5.01
C CYS A 124 -10.03 -18.73 -4.40
N LYS A 125 -11.05 -17.88 -4.60
CA LYS A 125 -12.44 -18.34 -4.52
C LYS A 125 -12.97 -18.33 -5.94
N LYS A 126 -13.28 -19.52 -6.48
CA LYS A 126 -13.85 -19.62 -7.82
C LYS A 126 -15.17 -18.87 -7.89
N ASP A 127 -15.36 -18.14 -9.00
CA ASP A 127 -16.62 -17.50 -9.40
C ASP A 127 -17.21 -16.47 -8.42
N THR A 128 -16.40 -15.94 -7.53
CA THR A 128 -16.82 -14.87 -6.61
C THR A 128 -15.80 -13.75 -6.52
N ILE A 129 -16.28 -12.53 -6.35
CA ILE A 129 -15.44 -11.37 -6.06
C ILE A 129 -14.89 -11.49 -4.64
N VAL A 130 -13.56 -11.48 -4.50
CA VAL A 130 -12.90 -11.41 -3.18
C VAL A 130 -13.08 -10.01 -2.57
N GLY A 131 -12.97 -8.98 -3.40
CA GLY A 131 -13.34 -7.61 -3.05
C GLY A 131 -12.32 -6.89 -2.17
N THR A 132 -12.81 -6.22 -1.12
CA THR A 132 -12.04 -5.26 -0.32
C THR A 132 -11.87 -5.72 1.12
N LEU A 133 -10.64 -5.64 1.64
CA LEU A 133 -10.31 -5.81 3.05
C LEU A 133 -9.44 -4.64 3.51
N GLY A 134 -9.77 -4.02 4.63
CA GLY A 134 -8.93 -3.04 5.29
C GLY A 134 -8.23 -3.64 6.52
N ILE A 135 -6.93 -3.41 6.65
CA ILE A 135 -6.14 -3.88 7.79
C ILE A 135 -5.46 -2.68 8.46
N TYR A 136 -5.52 -2.65 9.79
CA TYR A 136 -4.88 -1.65 10.62
C TYR A 136 -4.29 -2.30 11.86
N THR A 137 -3.43 -1.58 12.59
CA THR A 137 -2.85 -2.06 13.84
C THR A 137 -2.97 -1.00 14.92
N THR A 138 -3.67 -1.32 16.00
CA THR A 138 -3.72 -0.46 17.21
C THR A 138 -2.71 -0.89 18.25
N GLN A 139 -2.40 -2.18 18.34
CA GLN A 139 -1.46 -2.75 19.32
C GLN A 139 -0.26 -3.35 18.59
N LEU A 140 0.95 -2.97 19.01
CA LEU A 140 2.19 -3.47 18.42
C LEU A 140 2.49 -4.91 18.84
N THR A 141 2.26 -5.22 20.12
CA THR A 141 2.36 -6.56 20.71
C THR A 141 1.25 -6.74 21.74
N ASN A 142 1.06 -7.94 22.26
CA ASN A 142 0.12 -8.19 23.37
C ASN A 142 0.50 -7.47 24.66
N GLU A 143 1.77 -7.07 24.80
CA GLU A 143 2.34 -6.38 25.97
C GLU A 143 2.42 -4.87 25.78
N ASP A 144 2.22 -4.38 24.55
CA ASP A 144 2.34 -2.96 24.23
C ASP A 144 1.08 -2.19 24.58
N THR A 145 1.19 -1.41 25.66
CA THR A 145 0.10 -0.53 26.14
C THR A 145 0.09 0.85 25.46
N LYS A 146 1.09 1.16 24.64
CA LYS A 146 1.18 2.46 23.96
C LYS A 146 0.25 2.49 22.74
N LEU A 147 -0.97 2.96 22.94
CA LEU A 147 -1.97 3.16 21.89
C LEU A 147 -1.81 4.53 21.19
N ILE A 148 -0.62 5.13 21.24
CA ILE A 148 -0.33 6.46 20.67
C ILE A 148 0.88 6.44 19.75
N PHE A 149 0.87 7.32 18.77
CA PHE A 149 2.02 7.66 17.92
C PHE A 149 2.97 8.64 18.62
N PRO A 150 4.20 8.85 18.10
CA PRO A 150 5.17 9.78 18.72
C PRO A 150 4.66 11.22 18.90
N ASN A 151 3.78 11.68 18.01
CA ASN A 151 3.13 13.00 18.10
C ASN A 151 1.98 13.07 19.12
N GLY A 152 1.70 11.98 19.86
CA GLY A 152 0.59 11.88 20.81
C GLY A 152 -0.76 11.52 20.21
N GLN A 153 -0.87 11.37 18.88
CA GLN A 153 -2.10 10.95 18.22
C GLN A 153 -2.42 9.49 18.56
N SER A 154 -3.70 9.20 18.77
CA SER A 154 -4.16 7.83 19.02
C SER A 154 -3.94 6.92 17.80
N ARG A 155 -3.49 5.69 18.03
CA ARG A 155 -3.41 4.65 16.98
C ARG A 155 -4.77 4.22 16.43
N TYR A 156 -5.86 4.57 17.09
CA TYR A 156 -7.20 4.45 16.50
C TYR A 156 -7.41 5.30 15.25
N ALA A 157 -6.58 6.32 15.02
CA ALA A 157 -6.55 7.05 13.75
C ALA A 157 -6.26 6.13 12.55
N SER A 158 -5.49 5.04 12.74
CA SER A 158 -5.30 4.02 11.71
C SER A 158 -6.59 3.27 11.36
N ARG A 159 -7.43 2.98 12.36
CA ARG A 159 -8.75 2.39 12.15
C ARG A 159 -9.65 3.35 11.35
N ASP A 160 -9.68 4.61 11.73
CA ASP A 160 -10.54 5.62 11.11
C ASP A 160 -10.10 5.88 9.65
N LEU A 161 -8.79 5.94 9.39
CA LEU A 161 -8.24 5.98 8.03
C LEU A 161 -8.69 4.77 7.21
N THR A 162 -8.55 3.58 7.79
CA THR A 162 -8.89 2.31 7.12
C THR A 162 -10.38 2.24 6.80
N ASP A 163 -11.24 2.64 7.72
CA ASP A 163 -12.69 2.66 7.52
C ASP A 163 -13.08 3.64 6.40
N LEU A 164 -12.61 4.88 6.47
CA LEU A 164 -12.95 5.91 5.50
C LEU A 164 -12.49 5.55 4.08
N VAL A 165 -11.30 4.98 3.93
CA VAL A 165 -10.78 4.56 2.62
C VAL A 165 -11.51 3.31 2.13
N ALA A 166 -11.63 2.27 2.95
CA ALA A 166 -12.29 1.03 2.56
C ALA A 166 -13.76 1.26 2.18
N MET A 167 -14.49 2.06 2.97
CA MET A 167 -15.88 2.37 2.68
C MET A 167 -16.05 3.25 1.44
N SER A 168 -15.12 4.16 1.16
CA SER A 168 -15.13 4.92 -0.10
C SER A 168 -14.99 3.98 -1.31
N ILE A 169 -14.09 3.01 -1.24
CA ILE A 169 -13.92 1.99 -2.29
C ILE A 169 -15.20 1.16 -2.43
N VAL A 170 -15.68 0.56 -1.34
CA VAL A 170 -16.83 -0.35 -1.35
C VAL A 170 -18.07 0.34 -1.92
N ASN A 171 -18.34 1.57 -1.50
CA ASN A 171 -19.49 2.34 -1.97
C ASN A 171 -19.41 2.66 -3.46
N ASP A 172 -18.25 3.11 -3.94
CA ASP A 172 -18.06 3.39 -5.37
C ASP A 172 -18.13 2.10 -6.21
N MET A 173 -17.51 1.01 -5.74
CA MET A 173 -17.56 -0.27 -6.46
C MET A 173 -18.98 -0.84 -6.53
N ARG A 174 -19.76 -0.75 -5.45
CA ARG A 174 -21.16 -1.16 -5.46
C ARG A 174 -22.03 -0.31 -6.40
N LYS A 175 -21.76 0.97 -6.46
CA LYS A 175 -22.49 1.90 -7.32
C LYS A 175 -22.17 1.75 -8.80
N LEU A 176 -20.89 1.52 -9.15
CA LEU A 176 -20.41 1.67 -10.53
C LEU A 176 -20.13 0.34 -11.24
N TYR A 177 -19.89 -0.73 -10.49
CA TYR A 177 -19.42 -2.01 -11.03
C TYR A 177 -20.29 -3.19 -10.63
N ASN A 178 -20.44 -3.46 -9.33
CA ASN A 178 -21.20 -4.61 -8.86
C ASN A 178 -21.90 -4.30 -7.52
N PRO A 179 -23.26 -4.26 -7.46
CA PRO A 179 -24.01 -4.00 -6.23
C PRO A 179 -23.66 -4.95 -5.09
N ASN A 180 -23.19 -6.17 -5.42
CA ASN A 180 -22.80 -7.19 -4.47
C ASN A 180 -21.28 -7.20 -4.18
N TRP A 181 -20.60 -6.09 -4.40
CA TRP A 181 -19.16 -5.98 -4.12
C TRP A 181 -18.85 -6.42 -2.69
N SER A 182 -17.95 -7.38 -2.55
CA SER A 182 -17.61 -7.97 -1.27
C SER A 182 -16.79 -7.03 -0.40
N PHE A 183 -17.21 -6.88 0.84
CA PHE A 183 -16.43 -6.22 1.89
C PHE A 183 -16.12 -7.23 2.98
N ARG A 184 -14.85 -7.55 3.16
CA ARG A 184 -14.37 -8.56 4.13
C ARG A 184 -14.18 -7.99 5.53
N GLY A 185 -14.43 -6.68 5.71
CA GLY A 185 -14.37 -5.99 6.99
C GLY A 185 -13.09 -5.23 7.24
N LEU A 186 -12.92 -4.83 8.50
CA LEU A 186 -11.74 -4.14 9.01
C LEU A 186 -11.05 -5.09 10.01
N TRP A 187 -9.78 -5.41 9.75
CA TRP A 187 -9.01 -6.31 10.60
C TRP A 187 -7.98 -5.54 11.43
N ASN A 188 -8.08 -5.65 12.74
CA ASN A 188 -7.01 -5.20 13.63
C ASN A 188 -5.96 -6.31 13.74
N LYS A 189 -4.91 -6.25 12.90
CA LYS A 189 -3.88 -7.29 12.81
C LYS A 189 -2.50 -6.67 12.69
N SER A 190 -1.52 -7.30 13.34
CA SER A 190 -0.15 -6.81 13.42
C SER A 190 0.69 -7.28 12.21
N TYR A 191 0.44 -6.68 11.04
CA TYR A 191 1.31 -6.83 9.87
C TYR A 191 2.43 -5.79 9.90
N ALA A 192 3.58 -6.09 9.28
CA ALA A 192 4.74 -5.20 9.32
C ALA A 192 4.41 -3.80 8.76
N GLU A 193 3.71 -3.73 7.65
CA GLU A 193 3.36 -2.48 6.98
C GLU A 193 2.29 -1.66 7.72
N SER A 194 1.38 -2.30 8.46
CA SER A 194 0.37 -1.59 9.25
C SER A 194 0.84 -1.25 10.68
N ARG A 195 1.86 -1.95 11.19
CA ARG A 195 2.37 -1.82 12.55
C ARG A 195 3.51 -0.84 12.70
N ARG A 196 4.49 -0.92 11.76
CA ARG A 196 5.79 -0.23 11.88
C ARG A 196 5.75 1.27 11.64
N PRO A 197 4.96 1.80 10.71
CA PRO A 197 4.90 3.24 10.53
C PRO A 197 4.44 3.95 11.82
N GLU A 198 5.10 5.05 12.11
CA GLU A 198 4.85 5.90 13.30
C GLU A 198 3.82 7.01 13.01
N VAL A 199 2.96 6.77 12.03
CA VAL A 199 1.84 7.60 11.61
C VAL A 199 0.60 6.74 11.37
N PRO A 200 -0.61 7.32 11.30
CA PRO A 200 -1.82 6.60 10.90
C PRO A 200 -1.61 5.80 9.62
N THR A 201 -1.86 4.50 9.69
CA THR A 201 -1.51 3.59 8.60
C THR A 201 -2.61 2.58 8.35
N MET A 202 -2.91 2.34 7.08
CA MET A 202 -3.73 1.22 6.64
C MET A 202 -2.96 0.32 5.67
N LEU A 203 -3.31 -0.96 5.66
CA LEU A 203 -2.99 -1.89 4.60
C LEU A 203 -4.29 -2.28 3.91
N LEU A 204 -4.35 -2.03 2.62
CA LEU A 204 -5.48 -2.36 1.77
C LEU A 204 -5.19 -3.65 1.01
N GLU A 205 -6.05 -4.65 1.16
CA GLU A 205 -6.09 -5.83 0.30
C GLU A 205 -7.28 -5.67 -0.65
N LEU A 206 -6.99 -5.38 -1.89
CA LEU A 206 -8.00 -5.16 -2.93
C LEU A 206 -7.89 -6.22 -4.01
N LEU A 207 -8.96 -6.98 -4.18
CA LEU A 207 -9.01 -8.11 -5.11
C LEU A 207 -8.06 -9.25 -4.72
N SER A 208 -8.11 -10.34 -5.48
CA SER A 208 -7.09 -11.38 -5.44
C SER A 208 -6.49 -11.59 -6.83
N HIS A 209 -5.16 -11.51 -6.93
CA HIS A 209 -4.44 -11.76 -8.18
C HIS A 209 -4.50 -13.24 -8.62
N GLN A 210 -5.01 -14.14 -7.79
CA GLN A 210 -5.25 -15.56 -8.12
C GLN A 210 -6.70 -15.83 -8.49
N ASN A 211 -7.58 -14.83 -8.46
CA ASN A 211 -9.00 -14.97 -8.78
C ASN A 211 -9.31 -14.32 -10.14
N PHE A 212 -9.75 -15.15 -11.09
CA PHE A 212 -10.04 -14.69 -12.44
C PHE A 212 -11.13 -13.61 -12.49
N THR A 213 -12.18 -13.76 -11.68
CA THR A 213 -13.28 -12.78 -11.61
C THR A 213 -12.78 -11.42 -11.12
N ASP A 214 -11.91 -11.40 -10.10
CA ASP A 214 -11.30 -10.17 -9.59
C ASP A 214 -10.36 -9.54 -10.62
N MET A 215 -9.58 -10.36 -11.35
CA MET A 215 -8.63 -9.85 -12.32
C MET A 215 -9.30 -9.23 -13.56
N GLN A 216 -10.52 -9.58 -13.87
CA GLN A 216 -11.30 -8.88 -14.90
C GLN A 216 -11.49 -7.39 -14.54
N PHE A 217 -11.70 -7.10 -13.24
CA PHE A 217 -11.72 -5.72 -12.74
C PHE A 217 -10.31 -5.14 -12.62
N GLY A 218 -9.39 -5.88 -11.99
CA GLY A 218 -8.04 -5.41 -11.71
C GLY A 218 -7.24 -5.01 -12.95
N LEU A 219 -7.53 -5.58 -14.10
CA LEU A 219 -6.90 -5.27 -15.39
C LEU A 219 -7.63 -4.17 -16.20
N ASP A 220 -8.82 -3.73 -15.78
CA ASP A 220 -9.52 -2.62 -16.43
C ASP A 220 -8.97 -1.27 -15.96
N PRO A 221 -8.37 -0.44 -16.85
CA PRO A 221 -7.85 0.87 -16.47
C PRO A 221 -8.91 1.82 -15.88
N ARG A 222 -10.17 1.68 -16.27
CA ARG A 222 -11.26 2.50 -15.71
C ARG A 222 -11.56 2.12 -14.28
N PHE A 223 -11.51 0.81 -13.97
CA PHE A 223 -11.62 0.33 -12.60
C PHE A 223 -10.45 0.83 -11.75
N GLN A 224 -9.21 0.71 -12.25
CA GLN A 224 -8.02 1.19 -11.56
C GLN A 224 -8.13 2.69 -11.24
N PHE A 225 -8.54 3.52 -12.21
CA PHE A 225 -8.78 4.94 -11.98
C PHE A 225 -9.84 5.19 -10.91
N THR A 226 -10.96 4.46 -10.96
CA THR A 226 -12.05 4.62 -9.98
C THR A 226 -11.59 4.25 -8.57
N VAL A 227 -10.84 3.16 -8.43
CA VAL A 227 -10.24 2.75 -7.15
C VAL A 227 -9.31 3.83 -6.61
N CYS A 228 -8.37 4.31 -7.42
CA CYS A 228 -7.45 5.38 -7.00
C CYS A 228 -8.20 6.63 -6.56
N ARG A 229 -9.27 6.99 -7.28
CA ARG A 229 -10.13 8.12 -6.90
C ARG A 229 -10.90 7.87 -5.59
N SER A 230 -11.34 6.64 -5.35
CA SER A 230 -12.00 6.27 -4.10
C SER A 230 -11.04 6.35 -2.91
N ILE A 231 -9.81 5.85 -3.09
CA ILE A 231 -8.73 6.00 -2.10
C ILE A 231 -8.47 7.48 -1.82
N TYR A 232 -8.29 8.30 -2.87
CA TYR A 232 -8.10 9.75 -2.75
C TYR A 232 -9.22 10.40 -1.91
N LYS A 233 -10.49 10.08 -2.19
CA LYS A 233 -11.64 10.61 -1.44
C LYS A 233 -11.59 10.19 0.03
N GLY A 234 -11.27 8.92 0.30
CA GLY A 234 -11.15 8.41 1.67
C GLY A 234 -10.03 9.09 2.46
N ILE A 235 -8.84 9.23 1.86
CA ILE A 235 -7.71 9.94 2.46
C ILE A 235 -8.05 11.41 2.71
N LEU A 236 -8.61 12.09 1.71
CA LEU A 236 -9.00 13.49 1.84
C LEU A 236 -10.00 13.70 2.98
N ARG A 237 -10.97 12.79 3.12
CA ARG A 237 -11.94 12.84 4.21
C ARG A 237 -11.27 12.61 5.57
N PHE A 238 -10.35 11.66 5.65
CA PHE A 238 -9.56 11.43 6.86
C PHE A 238 -8.80 12.70 7.27
N LEU A 239 -8.03 13.29 6.36
CA LEU A 239 -7.25 14.50 6.62
C LEU A 239 -8.16 15.69 6.97
N SER A 240 -9.30 15.82 6.32
CA SER A 240 -10.30 16.85 6.64
C SER A 240 -10.80 16.73 8.09
N VAL A 241 -11.11 15.52 8.54
CA VAL A 241 -11.53 15.27 9.94
C VAL A 241 -10.37 15.53 10.91
N GLN A 242 -9.17 15.03 10.61
CA GLN A 242 -8.01 15.20 11.50
C GLN A 242 -7.60 16.68 11.68
N ASN A 243 -7.71 17.46 10.62
CA ASN A 243 -7.27 18.86 10.61
C ASN A 243 -8.40 19.88 10.83
N GLY A 244 -9.64 19.42 11.01
CA GLY A 244 -10.80 20.32 11.14
C GLY A 244 -11.05 21.20 9.91
N THR A 245 -10.68 20.72 8.72
CA THR A 245 -10.81 21.45 7.45
C THR A 245 -12.01 20.94 6.63
N PRO A 246 -12.58 21.78 5.72
CA PRO A 246 -13.66 21.34 4.87
C PRO A 246 -13.27 20.16 3.98
N TYR A 247 -14.17 19.18 3.84
CA TYR A 247 -14.02 18.08 2.89
C TYR A 247 -14.44 18.54 1.49
N ILE A 248 -13.48 18.83 0.63
CA ILE A 248 -13.69 19.31 -0.74
C ILE A 248 -12.98 18.39 -1.71
N VAL A 249 -13.76 17.62 -2.49
CA VAL A 249 -13.23 16.74 -3.53
C VAL A 249 -13.05 17.53 -4.81
N GLN A 250 -11.83 17.51 -5.36
CA GLN A 250 -11.57 18.13 -6.66
C GLN A 250 -12.44 17.49 -7.74
N PRO A 251 -13.22 18.27 -8.52
CA PRO A 251 -14.01 17.75 -9.62
C PRO A 251 -13.11 17.18 -10.72
N LEU A 252 -13.63 16.22 -11.45
CA LEU A 252 -12.94 15.74 -12.66
C LEU A 252 -13.03 16.81 -13.77
N PRO A 253 -12.07 16.85 -14.69
CA PRO A 253 -12.16 17.69 -15.88
C PRO A 253 -13.44 17.37 -16.64
N ILE A 254 -14.06 18.42 -17.19
CA ILE A 254 -15.21 18.26 -18.06
C ILE A 254 -14.77 17.52 -19.33
N SER A 255 -15.36 16.35 -19.58
CA SER A 255 -15.05 15.52 -20.76
C SER A 255 -15.96 15.82 -21.95
N HIS A 256 -17.18 16.29 -21.68
CA HIS A 256 -18.20 16.65 -22.68
C HIS A 256 -18.85 17.94 -22.26
N PHE A 257 -18.89 18.87 -23.17
CA PHE A 257 -19.56 20.16 -22.97
C PHE A 257 -20.42 20.48 -24.19
N SER A 258 -21.68 20.87 -23.95
CA SER A 258 -22.54 21.43 -24.98
C SER A 258 -23.30 22.64 -24.48
N ALA A 259 -23.54 23.58 -25.38
CA ALA A 259 -24.36 24.75 -25.16
C ALA A 259 -25.45 24.83 -26.25
N GLN A 260 -26.70 25.02 -25.87
CA GLN A 260 -27.85 25.13 -26.79
C GLN A 260 -28.64 26.36 -26.43
N LEU A 261 -29.08 27.10 -27.44
CA LEU A 261 -30.03 28.19 -27.26
C LEU A 261 -31.42 27.60 -27.02
N ALA A 262 -32.12 28.06 -26.01
CA ALA A 262 -33.47 27.71 -25.65
C ALA A 262 -34.28 28.97 -25.36
N GLY A 263 -34.83 29.57 -26.42
CA GLY A 263 -35.44 30.90 -26.35
C GLY A 263 -34.39 31.97 -25.99
N ASP A 264 -34.62 32.72 -24.93
CA ASP A 264 -33.71 33.76 -24.40
C ASP A 264 -32.67 33.22 -23.40
N SER A 265 -32.57 31.90 -23.28
CA SER A 265 -31.66 31.24 -22.33
C SER A 265 -30.65 30.35 -23.04
N VAL A 266 -29.53 30.10 -22.39
CA VAL A 266 -28.52 29.10 -22.84
C VAL A 266 -28.56 27.89 -21.90
N LEU A 267 -28.87 26.72 -22.45
CA LEU A 267 -28.79 25.46 -21.74
C LEU A 267 -27.38 24.90 -21.89
N LEU A 268 -26.71 24.71 -20.74
CA LEU A 268 -25.38 24.11 -20.69
C LEU A 268 -25.49 22.68 -20.15
N ASN A 269 -24.86 21.75 -20.86
CA ASN A 269 -24.70 20.35 -20.40
C ASN A 269 -23.23 19.97 -20.39
N TRP A 270 -22.82 19.23 -19.33
CA TRP A 270 -21.48 18.74 -19.21
C TRP A 270 -21.44 17.40 -18.45
N ARG A 271 -20.36 16.66 -18.66
CA ARG A 271 -20.01 15.43 -17.93
C ARG A 271 -18.59 15.52 -17.43
#